data_5e369b55a78c907c99f8bb5ad9428711
#
_entry.id   5e369b55a78c907c99f8bb5ad9428711
#
_cell.length_a   1.000
_cell.length_b   1.000
_cell.length_c   1.000
_cell.angle_alpha   90.00
_cell.angle_beta   90.00
_cell.angle_gamma   90.00
#
_symmetry.space_group_name_H-M   'P 1'
#
loop_
_entity.id
_entity.type
_entity.pdbx_description
1 polymer ?
#
loop_
_entity_poly.entity_id
_entity_poly.type
_entity_poly.pdbx_seq_one_letter_code
_entity_poly.pdbx_strand_id
1 'polypeptide(L)'
;MAGHEEPRVVVRGPGVGDDIVLPMGGLQAHITRKASRTETGGHWALGDSWQDPGFDNPPHTHDEAEAFYVLEGSYTFYTDSDPAEGLGPGTLVLIPPGAVHGFRTGPDGGRLLCLWPSTVEAAFFGGP
;
A
#
# COMPACT_ATOMS: atom_id res chain seq x y z
N MET A 1 -23.10 -19.66 18.60
CA MET A 1 -22.25 -18.53 18.41
C MET A 1 -22.09 -18.22 16.94
N ALA A 2 -22.69 -17.15 16.55
CA ALA A 2 -22.60 -16.73 15.16
C ALA A 2 -21.17 -16.30 14.83
N GLY A 3 -20.73 -16.57 13.65
CA GLY A 3 -19.46 -16.08 13.14
C GLY A 3 -18.22 -16.83 13.61
N HIS A 4 -18.39 -17.89 14.36
CA HIS A 4 -17.23 -18.68 14.76
C HIS A 4 -16.89 -19.70 13.67
N GLU A 5 -15.80 -19.45 12.98
CA GLU A 5 -15.36 -20.33 11.91
C GLU A 5 -13.98 -20.90 12.20
N GLU A 6 -13.73 -22.09 11.66
CA GLU A 6 -12.40 -22.67 11.71
C GLU A 6 -11.42 -21.81 10.92
N PRO A 7 -10.20 -21.61 11.43
CA PRO A 7 -9.16 -20.91 10.69
C PRO A 7 -8.85 -21.63 9.38
N ARG A 8 -8.74 -20.86 8.30
CA ARG A 8 -8.47 -21.41 6.98
C ARG A 8 -7.36 -20.63 6.28
N VAL A 9 -6.53 -21.34 5.58
CA VAL A 9 -5.58 -20.72 4.66
C VAL A 9 -6.36 -20.12 3.49
N VAL A 10 -6.05 -18.87 3.16
CA VAL A 10 -6.66 -18.16 2.03
C VAL A 10 -5.62 -18.06 0.91
N VAL A 11 -6.03 -18.43 -0.30
CA VAL A 11 -5.18 -18.34 -1.50
C VAL A 11 -5.90 -17.48 -2.53
N ARG A 12 -5.24 -16.42 -2.96
CA ARG A 12 -5.75 -15.56 -4.04
C ARG A 12 -4.69 -15.46 -5.13
N GLY A 13 -5.07 -15.87 -6.34
CA GLY A 13 -4.19 -15.83 -7.50
C GLY A 13 -3.93 -14.40 -7.98
N PRO A 14 -3.17 -14.24 -9.07
CA PRO A 14 -2.89 -12.93 -9.65
C PRO A 14 -4.18 -12.17 -9.97
N GLY A 15 -4.23 -10.89 -9.59
CA GLY A 15 -5.36 -10.01 -9.87
C GLY A 15 -6.62 -10.27 -9.05
N VAL A 16 -6.62 -11.27 -8.17
CA VAL A 16 -7.80 -11.60 -7.35
C VAL A 16 -7.77 -10.81 -6.05
N GLY A 17 -8.87 -10.15 -5.72
CA GLY A 17 -9.04 -9.34 -4.52
C GLY A 17 -10.08 -8.26 -4.74
N ASP A 18 -10.24 -7.38 -3.76
CA ASP A 18 -11.13 -6.23 -3.87
C ASP A 18 -10.38 -5.07 -4.52
N ASP A 19 -10.93 -4.53 -5.60
CA ASP A 19 -10.28 -3.48 -6.37
C ASP A 19 -10.87 -2.11 -6.07
N ILE A 20 -10.02 -1.11 -5.94
CA ILE A 20 -10.41 0.29 -5.96
C ILE A 20 -9.51 1.07 -6.90
N VAL A 21 -10.00 2.22 -7.35
CA VAL A 21 -9.22 3.21 -8.09
C VAL A 21 -9.16 4.47 -7.23
N LEU A 22 -7.95 4.94 -6.97
CA LEU A 22 -7.72 6.14 -6.18
C LEU A 22 -7.23 7.25 -7.10
N PRO A 23 -8.08 8.26 -7.40
CA PRO A 23 -7.63 9.40 -8.20
C PRO A 23 -6.86 10.40 -7.35
N MET A 24 -5.81 10.98 -7.92
CA MET A 24 -5.04 12.02 -7.26
C MET A 24 -4.36 12.91 -8.30
N GLY A 25 -4.78 14.17 -8.37
CA GLY A 25 -4.16 15.13 -9.29
C GLY A 25 -4.28 14.77 -10.76
N GLY A 26 -5.38 14.14 -11.17
CA GLY A 26 -5.58 13.71 -12.55
C GLY A 26 -4.94 12.38 -12.91
N LEU A 27 -4.20 11.79 -11.98
CA LEU A 27 -3.57 10.49 -12.13
C LEU A 27 -4.26 9.47 -11.23
N GLN A 28 -4.00 8.19 -11.45
CA GLN A 28 -4.69 7.13 -10.73
C GLN A 28 -3.72 6.12 -10.12
N ALA A 29 -4.11 5.58 -8.97
CA ALA A 29 -3.60 4.33 -8.45
C ALA A 29 -4.70 3.28 -8.54
N HIS A 30 -4.34 2.08 -8.98
CA HIS A 30 -5.21 0.91 -8.97
C HIS A 30 -4.74 0.01 -7.84
N ILE A 31 -5.63 -0.30 -6.91
CA ILE A 31 -5.26 -1.05 -5.71
C ILE A 31 -6.12 -2.30 -5.63
N THR A 32 -5.48 -3.46 -5.54
CA THR A 32 -6.14 -4.73 -5.27
C THR A 32 -5.80 -5.15 -3.84
N ARG A 33 -6.81 -5.24 -2.98
CA ARG A 33 -6.60 -5.72 -1.62
C ARG A 33 -6.47 -7.24 -1.64
N LYS A 34 -5.29 -7.73 -1.30
CA LYS A 34 -4.98 -9.17 -1.29
C LYS A 34 -5.29 -9.81 0.06
N ALA A 35 -5.21 -9.07 1.13
CA ALA A 35 -5.61 -9.52 2.47
C ALA A 35 -6.19 -8.35 3.25
N SER A 36 -7.34 -8.57 3.88
CA SER A 36 -7.99 -7.56 4.72
C SER A 36 -7.51 -7.67 6.16
N ARG A 37 -7.65 -6.57 6.93
CA ARG A 37 -7.35 -6.59 8.37
C ARG A 37 -8.20 -7.60 9.12
N THR A 38 -9.44 -7.81 8.69
CA THR A 38 -10.32 -8.80 9.30
C THR A 38 -9.74 -10.21 9.16
N GLU A 39 -9.20 -10.52 7.98
CA GLU A 39 -8.61 -11.83 7.72
C GLU A 39 -7.33 -12.09 8.50
N THR A 40 -6.62 -11.04 8.89
CA THR A 40 -5.36 -11.15 9.65
C THR A 40 -5.55 -10.98 11.16
N GLY A 41 -6.79 -10.99 11.64
CA GLY A 41 -7.07 -10.79 13.06
C GLY A 41 -6.84 -9.36 13.53
N GLY A 42 -6.95 -8.39 12.63
CA GLY A 42 -6.77 -6.98 12.94
C GLY A 42 -5.34 -6.48 12.89
N HIS A 43 -4.39 -7.32 12.48
CA HIS A 43 -2.97 -6.96 12.57
C HIS A 43 -2.48 -6.11 11.40
N TRP A 44 -2.87 -6.43 10.18
CA TRP A 44 -2.42 -5.72 8.98
C TRP A 44 -3.31 -6.07 7.78
N ALA A 45 -3.10 -5.37 6.70
CA ALA A 45 -3.70 -5.68 5.41
C ALA A 45 -2.63 -5.61 4.32
N LEU A 46 -2.86 -6.27 3.20
CA LEU A 46 -1.89 -6.36 2.11
C LEU A 46 -2.55 -5.94 0.80
N GLY A 47 -1.88 -5.06 0.08
CA GLY A 47 -2.36 -4.58 -1.21
C GLY A 47 -1.32 -4.69 -2.30
N ASP A 48 -1.80 -4.86 -3.52
CA ASP A 48 -1.03 -4.80 -4.76
C ASP A 48 -1.48 -3.53 -5.47
N SER A 49 -0.59 -2.56 -5.60
CA SER A 49 -0.94 -1.22 -6.06
C SER A 49 -0.14 -0.83 -7.29
N TRP A 50 -0.85 -0.47 -8.36
CA TRP A 50 -0.28 0.07 -9.59
C TRP A 50 -0.53 1.56 -9.63
N GLN A 51 0.46 2.36 -9.99
CA GLN A 51 0.31 3.80 -10.12
C GLN A 51 0.71 4.27 -11.52
N ASP A 52 -0.01 5.29 -12.00
CA ASP A 52 0.33 5.98 -13.25
C ASP A 52 1.71 6.64 -13.16
N PRO A 53 2.37 6.89 -14.32
CA PRO A 53 3.59 7.69 -14.33
C PRO A 53 3.39 9.05 -13.67
N GLY A 54 4.31 9.42 -12.76
CA GLY A 54 4.26 10.69 -12.06
C GLY A 54 3.20 10.80 -10.98
N PHE A 55 2.53 9.70 -10.63
CA PHE A 55 1.59 9.69 -9.51
C PHE A 55 2.31 10.13 -8.24
N ASP A 56 1.69 11.06 -7.51
CA ASP A 56 2.32 11.68 -6.35
C ASP A 56 1.41 11.55 -5.13
N ASN A 57 1.91 10.86 -4.12
CA ASN A 57 1.30 10.77 -2.80
C ASN A 57 2.16 11.63 -1.86
N PRO A 58 1.72 12.86 -1.55
CA PRO A 58 2.58 13.84 -0.87
C PRO A 58 2.92 13.44 0.56
N PRO A 59 3.93 14.08 1.15
CA PRO A 59 4.38 13.76 2.51
C PRO A 59 3.28 13.87 3.55
N HIS A 60 3.21 12.88 4.42
CA HIS A 60 2.24 12.82 5.53
C HIS A 60 2.82 11.94 6.64
N THR A 61 2.11 11.87 7.76
CA THR A 61 2.48 10.99 8.88
C THR A 61 1.25 10.25 9.39
N HIS A 62 1.50 9.11 10.03
CA HIS A 62 0.52 8.42 10.87
C HIS A 62 1.25 7.63 11.95
N ASP A 63 0.52 7.22 12.99
CA ASP A 63 1.13 6.64 14.20
C ASP A 63 1.44 5.15 14.08
N GLU A 64 1.14 4.54 12.94
CA GLU A 64 1.31 3.11 12.74
C GLU A 64 2.37 2.84 11.69
N ALA A 65 3.06 1.70 11.84
CA ALA A 65 4.06 1.28 10.86
C ALA A 65 3.41 0.83 9.56
N GLU A 66 4.12 1.06 8.47
CA GLU A 66 3.73 0.67 7.12
C GLU A 66 4.96 0.23 6.36
N ALA A 67 4.79 -0.62 5.36
CA ALA A 67 5.90 -1.04 4.52
C ALA A 67 5.48 -1.12 3.06
N PHE A 68 6.44 -0.84 2.18
CA PHE A 68 6.27 -0.95 0.73
C PHE A 68 7.42 -1.75 0.14
N TYR A 69 7.09 -2.60 -0.80
CA TYR A 69 8.09 -3.36 -1.54
C TYR A 69 7.89 -3.09 -3.03
N VAL A 70 8.92 -2.55 -3.68
CA VAL A 70 8.83 -2.20 -5.10
C VAL A 70 8.87 -3.47 -5.94
N LEU A 71 7.83 -3.68 -6.74
CA LEU A 71 7.73 -4.82 -7.67
C LEU A 71 8.13 -4.43 -9.08
N GLU A 72 7.71 -3.25 -9.55
CA GLU A 72 7.99 -2.77 -10.90
C GLU A 72 8.12 -1.25 -10.92
N GLY A 73 8.82 -0.73 -11.92
CA GLY A 73 9.01 0.70 -12.10
C GLY A 73 10.06 1.29 -11.17
N SER A 74 9.96 2.59 -10.94
CA SER A 74 10.85 3.30 -10.03
C SER A 74 10.09 4.30 -9.19
N TYR A 75 10.64 4.58 -8.01
CA TYR A 75 9.99 5.43 -7.01
C TYR A 75 10.98 6.40 -6.41
N THR A 76 10.45 7.57 -6.02
CA THR A 76 11.07 8.47 -5.06
C THR A 76 10.21 8.43 -3.81
N PHE A 77 10.79 8.11 -2.66
CA PHE A 77 10.08 8.18 -1.39
C PHE A 77 10.51 9.42 -0.63
N TYR A 78 9.51 10.19 -0.21
CA TYR A 78 9.72 11.37 0.65
C TYR A 78 10.02 10.92 2.07
N THR A 79 10.91 11.65 2.72
CA THR A 79 11.30 11.45 4.12
C THR A 79 11.21 12.79 4.83
N ASP A 80 11.64 12.84 6.08
CA ASP A 80 11.75 14.09 6.83
C ASP A 80 13.02 14.89 6.48
N SER A 81 13.82 14.36 5.56
CA SER A 81 15.04 15.02 5.06
C SER A 81 15.11 14.85 3.54
N ASP A 82 16.25 14.44 3.00
CA ASP A 82 16.41 14.26 1.56
C ASP A 82 15.58 13.08 1.05
N PRO A 83 14.88 13.23 -0.07
CA PRO A 83 14.15 12.10 -0.65
C PRO A 83 15.07 10.96 -1.06
N ALA A 84 14.57 9.74 -0.92
CA ALA A 84 15.25 8.55 -1.44
C ALA A 84 14.81 8.34 -2.88
N GLU A 85 15.72 8.50 -3.83
CA GLU A 85 15.41 8.49 -5.25
C GLU A 85 15.90 7.24 -5.97
N GLY A 86 15.31 6.94 -7.14
CA GLY A 86 15.76 5.86 -8.00
C GLY A 86 15.54 4.48 -7.43
N LEU A 87 14.49 4.30 -6.65
CA LEU A 87 14.22 3.03 -5.97
C LEU A 87 13.53 2.07 -6.95
N GLY A 88 14.24 1.05 -7.36
CA GLY A 88 13.76 0.05 -8.32
C GLY A 88 13.27 -1.24 -7.67
N PRO A 89 12.88 -2.23 -8.51
CA PRO A 89 12.35 -3.50 -8.03
C PRO A 89 13.25 -4.18 -7.02
N GLY A 90 12.65 -4.75 -5.98
CA GLY A 90 13.37 -5.40 -4.88
C GLY A 90 13.71 -4.48 -3.72
N THR A 91 13.34 -3.20 -3.80
CA THR A 91 13.59 -2.24 -2.71
C THR A 91 12.48 -2.33 -1.67
N LEU A 92 12.87 -2.46 -0.41
CA LEU A 92 11.96 -2.34 0.73
C LEU A 92 12.05 -0.93 1.30
N VAL A 93 10.88 -0.32 1.52
CA VAL A 93 10.77 0.95 2.25
C VAL A 93 9.93 0.69 3.50
N LEU A 94 10.55 0.80 4.65
CA LEU A 94 9.88 0.64 5.94
C LEU A 94 9.61 2.00 6.55
N ILE A 95 8.36 2.22 6.93
CA ILE A 95 7.90 3.46 7.55
C ILE A 95 7.59 3.16 9.01
N PRO A 96 8.45 3.57 9.95
CA PRO A 96 8.14 3.44 11.39
C PRO A 96 6.99 4.36 11.78
N PRO A 97 6.34 4.10 12.92
CA PRO A 97 5.30 4.99 13.44
C PRO A 97 5.79 6.43 13.54
N GLY A 98 5.00 7.38 13.02
CA GLY A 98 5.28 8.80 13.11
C GLY A 98 6.27 9.36 12.09
N ALA A 99 6.88 8.51 11.27
CA ALA A 99 7.84 8.99 10.27
C ALA A 99 7.13 9.69 9.10
N VAL A 100 7.69 10.82 8.66
CA VAL A 100 7.21 11.50 7.46
C VAL A 100 7.49 10.62 6.25
N HIS A 101 6.48 10.41 5.42
CA HIS A 101 6.62 9.59 4.22
C HIS A 101 5.59 9.97 3.16
N GLY A 102 5.85 9.54 1.97
CA GLY A 102 5.04 9.68 0.78
C GLY A 102 5.88 9.22 -0.39
N PHE A 103 5.32 9.22 -1.60
CA PHE A 103 6.09 8.74 -2.74
C PHE A 103 5.60 9.34 -4.05
N ARG A 104 6.47 9.27 -5.04
CA ARG A 104 6.17 9.62 -6.41
C ARG A 104 6.70 8.52 -7.32
N THR A 105 5.91 8.12 -8.31
CA THR A 105 6.37 7.18 -9.33
C THR A 105 7.24 7.88 -10.36
N GLY A 106 8.14 7.11 -10.96
CA GLY A 106 8.94 7.56 -12.09
C GLY A 106 8.16 7.62 -13.41
N PRO A 107 8.87 7.83 -14.53
CA PRO A 107 8.23 8.08 -15.83
C PRO A 107 7.48 6.88 -16.41
N ASP A 108 7.73 5.68 -15.92
CA ASP A 108 7.07 4.47 -16.40
C ASP A 108 5.97 3.97 -15.44
N GLY A 109 5.62 4.78 -14.44
CA GLY A 109 4.71 4.34 -13.39
C GLY A 109 5.38 3.37 -12.43
N GLY A 110 4.58 2.59 -11.71
CA GLY A 110 5.13 1.62 -10.79
C GLY A 110 4.12 0.65 -10.24
N ARG A 111 4.65 -0.32 -9.49
CA ARG A 111 3.84 -1.30 -8.77
C ARG A 111 4.49 -1.58 -7.43
N LEU A 112 3.69 -1.51 -6.39
CA LEU A 112 4.09 -1.73 -5.00
C LEU A 112 3.30 -2.86 -4.38
N LEU A 113 3.97 -3.68 -3.60
CA LEU A 113 3.31 -4.48 -2.59
C LEU A 113 3.25 -3.61 -1.33
N CYS A 114 2.05 -3.41 -0.79
CA CYS A 114 1.82 -2.53 0.36
C CYS A 114 1.40 -3.36 1.57
N LEU A 115 2.13 -3.22 2.67
CA LEU A 115 1.72 -3.76 3.96
C LEU A 115 1.14 -2.60 4.76
N TRP A 116 -0.17 -2.59 4.94
CA TRP A 116 -0.88 -1.48 5.56
C TRP A 116 -1.25 -1.75 7.00
N PRO A 117 -1.19 -0.73 7.86
CA PRO A 117 -1.89 -0.81 9.14
C PRO A 117 -3.40 -0.75 8.93
N SER A 118 -4.15 -1.20 9.94
CA SER A 118 -5.62 -1.29 9.87
C SER A 118 -6.28 0.04 9.50
N THR A 119 -5.77 1.15 10.02
CA THR A 119 -6.37 2.47 9.76
C THR A 119 -6.21 2.91 8.31
N VAL A 120 -5.09 2.60 7.68
CA VAL A 120 -4.85 2.92 6.27
C VAL A 120 -5.76 2.06 5.39
N GLU A 121 -5.86 0.78 5.68
CA GLU A 121 -6.78 -0.09 4.94
C GLU A 121 -8.22 0.38 5.07
N ALA A 122 -8.64 0.77 6.27
CA ALA A 122 -9.99 1.30 6.50
C ALA A 122 -10.23 2.58 5.70
N ALA A 123 -9.23 3.46 5.58
CA ALA A 123 -9.36 4.68 4.81
C ALA A 123 -9.60 4.41 3.32
N PHE A 124 -8.98 3.36 2.78
CA PHE A 124 -9.15 3.00 1.37
C PHE A 124 -10.40 2.17 1.12
N PHE A 125 -10.69 1.19 1.96
CA PHE A 125 -11.74 0.20 1.72
C PHE A 125 -12.94 0.35 2.63
N GLY A 126 -12.89 1.24 3.61
CA GLY A 126 -13.97 1.46 4.55
C GLY A 126 -14.17 0.28 5.50
N GLY A 127 -15.36 0.28 6.11
CA GLY A 127 -15.75 -0.77 7.01
C GLY A 127 -15.47 -0.45 8.47
N PRO A 128 -15.99 -1.28 9.36
CA PRO A 128 -15.83 -1.09 10.79
C PRO A 128 -14.41 -1.34 11.26
#